data_8de784acf485f67e2947d37afaaf19ad
#
_entry.id   8de784acf485f67e2947d37afaaf19ad
#
_cell.length_a   1.000
_cell.length_b   1.000
_cell.length_c   1.000
_cell.angle_alpha   90.00
_cell.angle_beta   90.00
_cell.angle_gamma   90.00
#
_symmetry.space_group_name_H-M   'P 1'
#
loop_
_entity.id
_entity.type
_entity.pdbx_description
1 polymer ?
#
loop_
_entity_poly.entity_id
_entity_poly.type
_entity_poly.pdbx_seq_one_letter_code
_entity_poly.pdbx_strand_id
1 'polypeptide(L)'
;AMLDEFREMTTAFNDMVEEIDDLKIENYEKQLSRQKLEALYLKQQITPHFMINCLNTIYQLTENNHADLARQMLQNLSVHLRYTLSSGQTVSLLEELKLVKNYVELSSIRYPGALRLLPSCEESLHNATVVPLMLLNFVENTVKYEVVMGKVLDIHIDVTAREKNQCTRLHICIWDTGRGFSENMLAVLQNLDTYVNSEQEHIGITNVVLRLRQIFPDAAFTFC
;
A
#
# COMPACT_ATOMS: atom_id res chain seq x y z
N ALA A 1 -55.41 4.22 32.89
CA ALA A 1 -55.46 4.49 31.44
C ALA A 1 -54.55 5.67 31.05
N MET A 2 -54.95 6.95 31.39
CA MET A 2 -54.20 8.14 30.97
C MET A 2 -52.79 8.26 31.60
N LEU A 3 -52.59 7.81 32.85
CA LEU A 3 -51.30 7.80 33.55
C LEU A 3 -50.35 6.69 33.01
N ASP A 4 -50.89 5.59 32.57
CA ASP A 4 -50.15 4.45 32.02
C ASP A 4 -49.66 4.78 30.61
N GLU A 5 -50.47 5.40 29.77
CA GLU A 5 -50.12 5.90 28.44
C GLU A 5 -49.00 6.96 28.52
N PHE A 6 -49.07 7.85 29.52
CA PHE A 6 -48.01 8.86 29.74
C PHE A 6 -46.69 8.20 30.18
N ARG A 7 -46.74 7.13 30.97
CA ARG A 7 -45.58 6.38 31.43
C ARG A 7 -44.93 5.63 30.27
N GLU A 8 -45.73 4.94 29.44
CA GLU A 8 -45.22 4.25 28.23
C GLU A 8 -44.56 5.22 27.25
N MET A 9 -45.18 6.41 27.03
CA MET A 9 -44.59 7.43 26.16
C MET A 9 -43.26 7.99 26.71
N THR A 10 -43.18 8.18 28.04
CA THR A 10 -41.94 8.64 28.69
C THR A 10 -40.82 7.58 28.59
N THR A 11 -41.15 6.29 28.77
CA THR A 11 -40.21 5.21 28.62
C THR A 11 -39.71 5.11 27.16
N ALA A 12 -40.63 5.11 26.19
CA ALA A 12 -40.26 5.07 24.77
C ALA A 12 -39.40 6.28 24.35
N PHE A 13 -39.69 7.47 24.94
CA PHE A 13 -38.86 8.65 24.69
C PHE A 13 -37.44 8.51 25.27
N ASN A 14 -37.32 7.99 26.50
CA ASN A 14 -36.02 7.76 27.12
C ASN A 14 -35.20 6.70 26.35
N ASP A 15 -35.85 5.60 25.96
CA ASP A 15 -35.20 4.54 25.15
C ASP A 15 -34.68 5.10 23.80
N MET A 16 -35.47 5.97 23.15
CA MET A 16 -35.06 6.63 21.90
C MET A 16 -33.89 7.59 22.13
N VAL A 17 -33.84 8.33 23.23
CA VAL A 17 -32.71 9.22 23.57
C VAL A 17 -31.44 8.38 23.80
N GLU A 18 -31.56 7.27 24.52
CA GLU A 18 -30.42 6.34 24.77
C GLU A 18 -29.92 5.74 23.46
N GLU A 19 -30.80 5.29 22.57
CA GLU A 19 -30.43 4.78 21.25
C GLU A 19 -29.74 5.85 20.35
N ILE A 20 -30.25 7.10 20.42
CA ILE A 20 -29.61 8.22 19.69
C ILE A 20 -28.21 8.50 20.24
N ASP A 21 -27.99 8.43 21.53
CA ASP A 21 -26.66 8.67 22.11
C ASP A 21 -25.70 7.53 21.81
N ASP A 22 -26.15 6.29 21.83
CA ASP A 22 -25.36 5.13 21.41
C ASP A 22 -24.95 5.22 19.92
N LEU A 23 -25.89 5.57 19.04
CA LEU A 23 -25.61 5.77 17.61
C LEU A 23 -24.64 6.92 17.36
N LYS A 24 -24.70 8.00 18.16
CA LYS A 24 -23.73 9.10 18.08
C LYS A 24 -22.33 8.62 18.48
N ILE A 25 -22.21 7.89 19.58
CA ILE A 25 -20.93 7.35 20.06
C ILE A 25 -20.33 6.45 18.99
N GLU A 26 -21.10 5.51 18.45
CA GLU A 26 -20.64 4.61 17.37
C GLU A 26 -20.18 5.40 16.12
N ASN A 27 -20.92 6.45 15.76
CA ASN A 27 -20.55 7.30 14.61
C ASN A 27 -19.24 8.07 14.88
N TYR A 28 -19.07 8.62 16.09
CA TYR A 28 -17.82 9.29 16.48
C TYR A 28 -16.63 8.34 16.47
N GLU A 29 -16.78 7.13 16.97
CA GLU A 29 -15.73 6.10 16.96
C GLU A 29 -15.34 5.72 15.52
N LYS A 30 -16.31 5.53 14.63
CA LYS A 30 -16.08 5.28 13.21
C LYS A 30 -15.35 6.44 12.53
N GLN A 31 -15.75 7.67 12.81
CA GLN A 31 -15.08 8.87 12.26
C GLN A 31 -13.65 8.99 12.78
N LEU A 32 -13.41 8.77 14.06
CA LEU A 32 -12.09 8.82 14.68
C LEU A 32 -11.17 7.73 14.11
N SER A 33 -11.70 6.53 13.92
CA SER A 33 -10.97 5.41 13.30
C SER A 33 -10.60 5.74 11.86
N ARG A 34 -11.51 6.32 11.09
CA ARG A 34 -11.26 6.76 9.72
C ARG A 34 -10.18 7.84 9.66
N GLN A 35 -10.24 8.86 10.53
CA GLN A 35 -9.23 9.91 10.60
C GLN A 35 -7.84 9.37 10.99
N LYS A 36 -7.78 8.40 11.92
CA LYS A 36 -6.52 7.73 12.27
C LYS A 36 -5.94 6.95 11.09
N LEU A 37 -6.77 6.23 10.34
CA LEU A 37 -6.35 5.52 9.14
C LEU A 37 -5.86 6.49 8.05
N GLU A 38 -6.54 7.61 7.83
CA GLU A 38 -6.12 8.66 6.89
C GLU A 38 -4.79 9.30 7.32
N ALA A 39 -4.61 9.58 8.61
CA ALA A 39 -3.37 10.14 9.15
C ALA A 39 -2.19 9.15 9.03
N LEU A 40 -2.42 7.86 9.31
CA LEU A 40 -1.43 6.80 9.09
C LEU A 40 -1.08 6.66 7.60
N TYR A 41 -2.07 6.75 6.73
CA TYR A 41 -1.91 6.74 5.29
C TYR A 41 -1.00 7.87 4.82
N LEU A 42 -1.28 9.12 5.22
CA LEU A 42 -0.47 10.29 4.87
C LEU A 42 0.96 10.18 5.41
N LYS A 43 1.13 9.65 6.61
CA LYS A 43 2.45 9.44 7.23
C LYS A 43 3.30 8.40 6.50
N GLN A 44 2.67 7.42 5.85
CA GLN A 44 3.36 6.33 5.13
C GLN A 44 3.60 6.61 3.65
N GLN A 45 2.93 7.60 3.07
CA GLN A 45 3.13 7.99 1.68
C GLN A 45 4.57 8.45 1.39
N ILE A 46 5.28 8.93 2.40
CA ILE A 46 6.69 9.31 2.29
C ILE A 46 7.48 8.31 3.13
N THR A 47 8.25 7.43 2.51
CA THR A 47 9.20 6.57 3.20
C THR A 47 10.45 7.41 3.53
N PRO A 48 10.60 7.96 4.78
CA PRO A 48 11.68 8.91 5.09
C PRO A 48 13.05 8.30 4.79
N HIS A 49 13.21 7.02 5.06
CA HIS A 49 14.45 6.29 4.81
C HIS A 49 14.82 6.21 3.32
N PHE A 50 13.83 5.99 2.42
CA PHE A 50 14.07 6.01 0.98
C PHE A 50 14.54 7.40 0.51
N MET A 51 13.85 8.46 0.97
CA MET A 51 14.21 9.84 0.68
C MET A 51 15.63 10.19 1.10
N ILE A 52 15.99 9.86 2.36
CA ILE A 52 17.34 10.10 2.88
C ILE A 52 18.38 9.34 2.06
N ASN A 53 18.11 8.09 1.69
CA ASN A 53 18.99 7.30 0.86
C ASN A 53 19.18 7.90 -0.54
N CYS A 54 18.11 8.38 -1.19
CA CYS A 54 18.20 9.07 -2.47
C CYS A 54 19.05 10.34 -2.36
N LEU A 55 18.81 11.17 -1.35
CA LEU A 55 19.58 12.41 -1.13
C LEU A 55 21.05 12.13 -0.88
N ASN A 56 21.38 11.13 -0.06
CA ASN A 56 22.76 10.72 0.18
C ASN A 56 23.45 10.21 -1.09
N THR A 57 22.72 9.44 -1.92
CA THR A 57 23.27 8.97 -3.20
C THR A 57 23.49 10.13 -4.17
N ILE A 58 22.56 11.08 -4.25
CA ILE A 58 22.73 12.31 -5.07
C ILE A 58 23.96 13.09 -4.61
N TYR A 59 24.14 13.27 -3.30
CA TYR A 59 25.33 13.93 -2.74
C TYR A 59 26.62 13.21 -3.16
N GLN A 60 26.70 11.88 -3.00
CA GLN A 60 27.86 11.08 -3.42
C GLN A 60 28.14 11.17 -4.93
N LEU A 61 27.09 11.20 -5.76
CA LEU A 61 27.25 11.34 -7.21
C LEU A 61 27.81 12.73 -7.57
N THR A 62 27.43 13.79 -6.85
CA THR A 62 27.98 15.14 -7.07
C THR A 62 29.45 15.22 -6.66
N GLU A 63 29.82 14.64 -5.52
CA GLU A 63 31.21 14.57 -5.04
C GLU A 63 32.12 13.82 -6.03
N ASN A 64 31.60 12.78 -6.68
CA ASN A 64 32.32 11.96 -7.64
C ASN A 64 32.25 12.48 -9.10
N ASN A 65 31.77 13.70 -9.32
CA ASN A 65 31.60 14.34 -10.64
C ASN A 65 30.66 13.59 -11.61
N HIS A 66 29.71 12.80 -11.09
CA HIS A 66 28.66 12.15 -11.87
C HIS A 66 27.40 13.01 -11.97
N ALA A 67 27.53 14.26 -12.45
CA ALA A 67 26.47 15.25 -12.46
C ALA A 67 25.21 14.83 -13.26
N ASP A 68 25.39 14.08 -14.36
CA ASP A 68 24.25 13.62 -15.16
C ASP A 68 23.44 12.54 -14.43
N LEU A 69 24.07 11.59 -13.73
CA LEU A 69 23.36 10.64 -12.89
C LEU A 69 22.68 11.31 -11.70
N ALA A 70 23.32 12.30 -11.07
CA ALA A 70 22.72 13.07 -10.01
C ALA A 70 21.46 13.83 -10.50
N ARG A 71 21.50 14.43 -11.69
CA ARG A 71 20.36 15.09 -12.33
C ARG A 71 19.24 14.12 -12.63
N GLN A 72 19.53 12.96 -13.21
CA GLN A 72 18.56 11.90 -13.48
C GLN A 72 17.88 11.44 -12.18
N MET A 73 18.68 11.22 -11.13
CA MET A 73 18.16 10.80 -9.84
C MET A 73 17.24 11.84 -9.21
N LEU A 74 17.57 13.14 -9.30
CA LEU A 74 16.70 14.24 -8.85
C LEU A 74 15.38 14.30 -9.62
N GLN A 75 15.41 14.11 -10.94
CA GLN A 75 14.20 14.09 -11.77
C GLN A 75 13.29 12.93 -11.39
N ASN A 76 13.83 11.72 -11.27
CA ASN A 76 13.08 10.53 -10.91
C ASN A 76 12.52 10.63 -9.48
N LEU A 77 13.30 11.19 -8.53
CA LEU A 77 12.83 11.45 -7.17
C LEU A 77 11.68 12.46 -7.15
N SER A 78 11.73 13.50 -7.98
CA SER A 78 10.65 14.48 -8.10
C SER A 78 9.37 13.87 -8.64
N VAL A 79 9.46 12.95 -9.62
CA VAL A 79 8.31 12.19 -10.13
C VAL A 79 7.70 11.31 -9.03
N HIS A 80 8.54 10.59 -8.30
CA HIS A 80 8.12 9.73 -7.19
C HIS A 80 7.37 10.52 -6.11
N LEU A 81 7.93 11.65 -5.67
CA LEU A 81 7.32 12.52 -4.67
C LEU A 81 5.99 13.11 -5.14
N ARG A 82 5.94 13.59 -6.39
CA ARG A 82 4.70 14.14 -6.94
C ARG A 82 3.59 13.11 -6.94
N TYR A 83 3.88 11.88 -7.38
CA TYR A 83 2.91 10.79 -7.34
C TYR A 83 2.43 10.53 -5.91
N THR A 84 3.36 10.38 -4.98
CA THR A 84 3.06 10.08 -3.57
C THR A 84 2.20 11.14 -2.89
N LEU A 85 2.40 12.43 -3.25
CA LEU A 85 1.67 13.55 -2.65
C LEU A 85 0.35 13.87 -3.35
N SER A 86 0.16 13.47 -4.61
CA SER A 86 -1.01 13.86 -5.42
C SER A 86 -1.96 12.71 -5.75
N SER A 87 -1.65 11.48 -5.37
CA SER A 87 -2.52 10.32 -5.65
C SER A 87 -3.85 10.41 -4.91
N GLY A 88 -4.94 10.17 -5.65
CA GLY A 88 -6.29 10.05 -5.09
C GLY A 88 -6.50 8.74 -4.32
N GLN A 89 -7.77 8.37 -4.07
CA GLN A 89 -8.09 7.08 -3.43
C GLN A 89 -7.77 5.89 -4.34
N THR A 90 -7.84 6.08 -5.65
CA THR A 90 -7.54 5.07 -6.67
C THR A 90 -6.77 5.69 -7.83
N VAL A 91 -6.00 4.88 -8.53
CA VAL A 91 -5.19 5.24 -9.70
C VAL A 91 -5.30 4.16 -10.77
N SER A 92 -4.78 4.42 -11.97
CA SER A 92 -4.67 3.38 -13.00
C SER A 92 -3.52 2.43 -12.71
N LEU A 93 -3.66 1.17 -13.13
CA LEU A 93 -2.60 0.16 -13.05
C LEU A 93 -1.33 0.63 -13.77
N LEU A 94 -1.47 1.31 -14.90
CA LEU A 94 -0.33 1.85 -15.64
C LEU A 94 0.47 2.87 -14.84
N GLU A 95 -0.22 3.71 -14.04
CA GLU A 95 0.46 4.69 -13.17
C GLU A 95 1.26 3.98 -12.08
N GLU A 96 0.70 2.93 -11.46
CA GLU A 96 1.41 2.10 -10.47
C GLU A 96 2.63 1.40 -11.08
N LEU A 97 2.49 0.79 -12.27
CA LEU A 97 3.60 0.14 -12.97
C LEU A 97 4.72 1.14 -13.33
N LYS A 98 4.36 2.36 -13.77
CA LYS A 98 5.33 3.44 -14.02
C LYS A 98 6.06 3.87 -12.75
N LEU A 99 5.33 3.95 -11.63
CA LEU A 99 5.93 4.29 -10.34
C LEU A 99 6.92 3.24 -9.87
N VAL A 100 6.56 1.96 -9.97
CA VAL A 100 7.45 0.84 -9.64
C VAL A 100 8.70 0.85 -10.51
N LYS A 101 8.54 1.07 -11.82
CA LYS A 101 9.68 1.19 -12.74
C LYS A 101 10.61 2.33 -12.31
N ASN A 102 10.06 3.50 -12.02
CA ASN A 102 10.83 4.65 -11.54
C ASN A 102 11.58 4.34 -10.24
N TYR A 103 10.93 3.66 -9.29
CA TYR A 103 11.56 3.25 -8.03
C TYR A 103 12.72 2.27 -8.25
N VAL A 104 12.55 1.27 -9.12
CA VAL A 104 13.61 0.29 -9.41
C VAL A 104 14.78 0.95 -10.15
N GLU A 105 14.52 1.89 -11.06
CA GLU A 105 15.56 2.70 -11.72
C GLU A 105 16.36 3.52 -10.69
N LEU A 106 15.70 4.21 -9.75
CA LEU A 106 16.36 4.93 -8.65
C LEU A 106 17.22 3.98 -7.78
N SER A 107 16.64 2.84 -7.43
CA SER A 107 17.33 1.83 -6.61
C SER A 107 18.52 1.21 -7.35
N SER A 108 18.45 1.07 -8.68
CA SER A 108 19.53 0.54 -9.51
C SER A 108 20.75 1.47 -9.57
N ILE A 109 20.58 2.77 -9.37
CA ILE A 109 21.72 3.70 -9.23
C ILE A 109 22.50 3.39 -7.94
N ARG A 110 21.79 3.01 -6.86
CA ARG A 110 22.39 2.64 -5.58
C ARG A 110 22.95 1.21 -5.57
N TYR A 111 22.31 0.30 -6.31
CA TYR A 111 22.67 -1.12 -6.40
C TYR A 111 22.95 -1.51 -7.86
N PRO A 112 24.06 -1.04 -8.46
CA PRO A 112 24.33 -1.23 -9.89
C PRO A 112 24.33 -2.71 -10.27
N GLY A 113 23.52 -3.07 -11.26
CA GLY A 113 23.44 -4.44 -11.78
C GLY A 113 22.79 -5.47 -10.84
N ALA A 114 22.27 -5.06 -9.66
CA ALA A 114 21.66 -5.98 -8.70
C ALA A 114 20.15 -6.14 -8.85
N LEU A 115 19.48 -5.31 -9.66
CA LEU A 115 18.02 -5.30 -9.78
C LEU A 115 17.59 -5.43 -11.24
N ARG A 116 16.57 -6.25 -11.47
CA ARG A 116 15.89 -6.37 -12.77
C ARG A 116 14.38 -6.50 -12.55
N LEU A 117 13.63 -5.56 -13.12
CA LEU A 117 12.17 -5.57 -13.09
C LEU A 117 11.62 -6.21 -14.37
N LEU A 118 10.73 -7.17 -14.22
CA LEU A 118 10.12 -7.97 -15.27
C LEU A 118 8.58 -7.89 -15.18
N PRO A 119 7.98 -6.79 -15.64
CA PRO A 119 6.52 -6.66 -15.65
C PRO A 119 5.92 -7.39 -16.85
N SER A 120 4.83 -8.10 -16.62
CA SER A 120 3.98 -8.73 -17.63
C SER A 120 2.54 -8.29 -17.41
N CYS A 121 2.02 -7.47 -18.33
CA CYS A 121 0.67 -6.91 -18.25
C CYS A 121 0.16 -6.63 -19.66
N GLU A 122 -1.05 -7.07 -19.96
CA GLU A 122 -1.72 -6.73 -21.21
C GLU A 122 -2.11 -5.24 -21.24
N GLU A 123 -1.99 -4.60 -22.40
CA GLU A 123 -2.37 -3.18 -22.57
C GLU A 123 -3.84 -2.91 -22.22
N SER A 124 -4.72 -3.87 -22.48
CA SER A 124 -6.13 -3.81 -22.12
C SER A 124 -6.39 -3.57 -20.64
N LEU A 125 -5.44 -3.96 -19.77
CA LEU A 125 -5.54 -3.84 -18.31
C LEU A 125 -4.91 -2.56 -17.74
N HIS A 126 -4.24 -1.76 -18.57
CA HIS A 126 -3.54 -0.55 -18.13
C HIS A 126 -4.46 0.46 -17.43
N ASN A 127 -5.73 0.53 -17.84
CA ASN A 127 -6.72 1.43 -17.25
C ASN A 127 -7.49 0.82 -16.06
N ALA A 128 -7.14 -0.42 -15.65
CA ALA A 128 -7.75 -1.02 -14.48
C ALA A 128 -7.46 -0.19 -13.23
N THR A 129 -8.48 -0.03 -12.40
CA THR A 129 -8.42 0.78 -11.18
C THR A 129 -7.78 0.00 -10.04
N VAL A 130 -6.76 0.56 -9.43
CA VAL A 130 -6.01 -0.03 -8.29
C VAL A 130 -5.82 0.98 -7.17
N VAL A 131 -5.39 0.50 -6.01
CA VAL A 131 -5.04 1.35 -4.86
C VAL A 131 -3.62 1.90 -5.06
N PRO A 132 -3.39 3.22 -4.84
CA PRO A 132 -2.06 3.82 -4.96
C PRO A 132 -1.04 3.16 -4.04
N LEU A 133 0.22 3.09 -4.49
CA LEU A 133 1.36 2.52 -3.76
C LEU A 133 1.22 1.02 -3.44
N MET A 134 0.23 0.34 -4.02
CA MET A 134 -0.01 -1.07 -3.77
C MET A 134 1.17 -1.92 -4.26
N LEU A 135 1.52 -1.80 -5.55
CA LEU A 135 2.64 -2.55 -6.12
C LEU A 135 3.98 -2.09 -5.55
N LEU A 136 4.13 -0.78 -5.36
CA LEU A 136 5.36 -0.20 -4.85
C LEU A 136 5.73 -0.76 -3.47
N ASN A 137 4.79 -0.88 -2.54
CA ASN A 137 5.07 -1.37 -1.20
C ASN A 137 5.66 -2.80 -1.19
N PHE A 138 5.17 -3.68 -2.07
CA PHE A 138 5.76 -5.03 -2.21
C PHE A 138 7.16 -4.97 -2.80
N VAL A 139 7.36 -4.20 -3.88
CA VAL A 139 8.68 -4.06 -4.53
C VAL A 139 9.67 -3.37 -3.59
N GLU A 140 9.26 -2.40 -2.80
CA GLU A 140 10.09 -1.74 -1.79
C GLU A 140 10.56 -2.73 -0.73
N ASN A 141 9.67 -3.61 -0.26
CA ASN A 141 10.03 -4.68 0.68
C ASN A 141 11.04 -5.65 0.07
N THR A 142 10.82 -6.09 -1.17
CA THR A 142 11.76 -6.94 -1.90
C THR A 142 13.15 -6.28 -1.99
N VAL A 143 13.23 -5.03 -2.43
CA VAL A 143 14.51 -4.30 -2.53
C VAL A 143 15.17 -4.12 -1.16
N LYS A 144 14.39 -3.85 -0.12
CA LYS A 144 14.91 -3.63 1.24
C LYS A 144 15.52 -4.88 1.86
N TYR A 145 14.92 -6.04 1.63
CA TYR A 145 15.28 -7.26 2.37
C TYR A 145 16.05 -8.29 1.53
N GLU A 146 15.91 -8.27 0.19
CA GLU A 146 16.43 -9.33 -0.67
C GLU A 146 17.62 -8.91 -1.53
N VAL A 147 17.95 -7.60 -1.63
CA VAL A 147 19.12 -7.14 -2.40
C VAL A 147 20.41 -7.61 -1.75
N VAL A 148 21.20 -8.37 -2.52
CA VAL A 148 22.55 -8.82 -2.15
C VAL A 148 23.55 -8.36 -3.22
N MET A 149 24.59 -7.64 -2.80
CA MET A 149 25.64 -7.19 -3.74
C MET A 149 26.27 -8.38 -4.47
N GLY A 150 26.42 -8.23 -5.79
CA GLY A 150 26.99 -9.28 -6.65
C GLY A 150 26.01 -10.36 -7.10
N LYS A 151 24.70 -10.27 -6.73
CA LYS A 151 23.64 -11.12 -7.26
C LYS A 151 22.57 -10.28 -7.91
N VAL A 152 21.99 -10.78 -9.00
CA VAL A 152 20.84 -10.13 -9.64
C VAL A 152 19.56 -10.64 -8.97
N LEU A 153 18.75 -9.72 -8.51
CA LEU A 153 17.41 -9.96 -7.96
C LEU A 153 16.40 -9.64 -9.05
N ASP A 154 15.69 -10.65 -9.53
CA ASP A 154 14.61 -10.50 -10.49
C ASP A 154 13.30 -10.25 -9.73
N ILE A 155 12.60 -9.20 -10.12
CA ILE A 155 11.31 -8.81 -9.55
C ILE A 155 10.26 -8.94 -10.65
N HIS A 156 9.33 -9.83 -10.49
CA HIS A 156 8.26 -10.11 -11.45
C HIS A 156 6.94 -9.52 -10.98
N ILE A 157 6.20 -8.93 -11.91
CA ILE A 157 4.85 -8.44 -11.69
C ILE A 157 3.99 -8.94 -12.85
N ASP A 158 3.20 -9.97 -12.60
CA ASP A 158 2.32 -10.56 -13.61
C ASP A 158 0.88 -10.12 -13.36
N VAL A 159 0.27 -9.47 -14.34
CA VAL A 159 -1.10 -8.98 -14.25
C VAL A 159 -1.95 -9.62 -15.34
N THR A 160 -3.01 -10.30 -14.92
CA THR A 160 -3.95 -10.97 -15.81
C THR A 160 -5.38 -10.70 -15.40
N ALA A 161 -6.31 -10.76 -16.35
CA ALA A 161 -7.74 -10.78 -16.07
C ALA A 161 -8.23 -12.23 -15.94
N ARG A 162 -9.03 -12.52 -14.92
CA ARG A 162 -9.67 -13.82 -14.72
C ARG A 162 -11.18 -13.67 -14.60
N GLU A 163 -11.90 -14.42 -15.36
CA GLU A 163 -13.37 -14.50 -15.22
C GLU A 163 -13.73 -15.48 -14.10
N LYS A 164 -14.55 -15.00 -13.14
CA LYS A 164 -15.13 -15.82 -12.10
C LYS A 164 -16.58 -15.34 -11.85
N ASN A 165 -17.55 -16.24 -11.93
CA ASN A 165 -18.97 -15.96 -11.67
C ASN A 165 -19.51 -14.76 -12.49
N GLN A 166 -19.22 -14.70 -13.78
CA GLN A 166 -19.62 -13.61 -14.70
C GLN A 166 -19.04 -12.22 -14.35
N CYS A 167 -18.06 -12.16 -13.44
CA CYS A 167 -17.31 -10.96 -13.13
C CYS A 167 -15.85 -11.11 -13.54
N THR A 168 -15.31 -10.11 -14.22
CA THR A 168 -13.87 -10.05 -14.53
C THR A 168 -13.13 -9.53 -13.30
N ARG A 169 -12.16 -10.29 -12.82
CA ARG A 169 -11.29 -9.92 -11.69
C ARG A 169 -9.86 -9.71 -12.17
N LEU A 170 -9.24 -8.65 -11.68
CA LEU A 170 -7.81 -8.42 -11.87
C LEU A 170 -7.04 -9.37 -10.95
N HIS A 171 -6.14 -10.16 -11.52
CA HIS A 171 -5.25 -11.03 -10.79
C HIS A 171 -3.83 -10.49 -10.92
N ILE A 172 -3.24 -10.10 -9.80
CA ILE A 172 -1.88 -9.55 -9.72
C ILE A 172 -1.02 -10.53 -8.92
N CYS A 173 0.07 -10.99 -9.51
CA CYS A 173 1.07 -11.84 -8.86
C CYS A 173 2.40 -11.07 -8.82
N ILE A 174 2.97 -10.91 -7.63
CA ILE A 174 4.28 -10.28 -7.43
C ILE A 174 5.17 -11.31 -6.77
N TRP A 175 6.32 -11.57 -7.38
CA TRP A 175 7.31 -12.51 -6.84
C TRP A 175 8.72 -12.10 -7.22
N ASP A 176 9.69 -12.58 -6.48
CA ASP A 176 11.10 -12.30 -6.69
C ASP A 176 11.98 -13.57 -6.57
N THR A 177 13.23 -13.47 -6.96
CA THR A 177 14.22 -14.55 -6.88
C THR A 177 15.03 -14.50 -5.58
N GLY A 178 14.59 -13.78 -4.58
CA GLY A 178 15.17 -13.69 -3.25
C GLY A 178 14.93 -14.92 -2.39
N ARG A 179 15.12 -14.77 -1.07
CA ARG A 179 14.92 -15.87 -0.10
C ARG A 179 13.46 -16.11 0.25
N GLY A 180 12.59 -15.16 -0.11
CA GLY A 180 11.18 -15.18 0.23
C GLY A 180 10.89 -14.82 1.70
N PHE A 181 9.65 -14.92 2.10
CA PHE A 181 9.22 -14.64 3.47
C PHE A 181 9.67 -15.74 4.43
N SER A 182 10.09 -15.36 5.64
CA SER A 182 10.33 -16.33 6.70
C SER A 182 9.01 -17.00 7.13
N GLU A 183 9.08 -18.21 7.72
CA GLU A 183 7.90 -18.93 8.22
C GLU A 183 7.08 -18.10 9.21
N ASN A 184 7.75 -17.36 10.10
CA ASN A 184 7.09 -16.45 11.04
C ASN A 184 6.34 -15.33 10.32
N MET A 185 6.94 -14.75 9.26
CA MET A 185 6.31 -13.71 8.47
C MET A 185 5.10 -14.23 7.70
N LEU A 186 5.22 -15.41 7.09
CA LEU A 186 4.10 -16.06 6.40
C LEU A 186 2.93 -16.34 7.35
N ALA A 187 3.21 -16.79 8.57
CA ALA A 187 2.18 -16.99 9.59
C ALA A 187 1.44 -15.69 9.94
N VAL A 188 2.16 -14.57 10.04
CA VAL A 188 1.56 -13.24 10.26
C VAL A 188 0.73 -12.80 9.06
N LEU A 189 1.25 -12.92 7.84
CA LEU A 189 0.57 -12.50 6.61
C LEU A 189 -0.67 -13.35 6.30
N GLN A 190 -0.68 -14.63 6.66
CA GLN A 190 -1.83 -15.51 6.51
C GLN A 190 -2.93 -15.25 7.54
N ASN A 191 -2.59 -14.65 8.70
CA ASN A 191 -3.52 -14.34 9.78
C ASN A 191 -3.69 -12.85 10.04
N LEU A 192 -3.62 -12.01 8.99
CA LEU A 192 -3.68 -10.54 9.09
C LEU A 192 -4.89 -10.03 9.88
N ASP A 193 -6.02 -10.73 9.85
CA ASP A 193 -7.23 -10.36 10.59
C ASP A 193 -7.04 -10.39 12.13
N THR A 194 -6.13 -11.20 12.61
CA THR A 194 -5.83 -11.36 14.05
C THR A 194 -4.74 -10.39 14.51
N TYR A 195 -3.85 -9.95 13.62
CA TYR A 195 -2.65 -9.16 13.94
C TYR A 195 -2.81 -7.64 13.74
N VAL A 196 -3.97 -7.16 13.27
CA VAL A 196 -4.25 -5.73 13.02
C VAL A 196 -4.00 -4.83 14.25
N ASN A 197 -3.96 -5.39 15.47
CA ASN A 197 -3.78 -4.66 16.73
C ASN A 197 -2.37 -4.72 17.33
N SER A 198 -1.39 -5.36 16.68
CA SER A 198 -0.02 -5.43 17.20
C SER A 198 0.86 -4.34 16.61
N GLU A 199 1.51 -3.57 17.48
CA GLU A 199 2.41 -2.44 17.13
C GLU A 199 3.73 -2.85 16.43
N GLN A 200 3.81 -4.00 15.74
CA GLN A 200 5.06 -4.55 15.24
C GLN A 200 5.34 -4.30 13.75
N GLU A 201 6.60 -4.32 13.42
CA GLU A 201 7.42 -3.88 12.26
C GLU A 201 6.92 -4.11 10.81
N HIS A 202 5.76 -4.73 10.55
CA HIS A 202 5.31 -5.07 9.19
C HIS A 202 4.21 -4.16 8.65
N ILE A 203 4.27 -2.89 9.01
CA ILE A 203 3.25 -1.87 8.75
C ILE A 203 2.94 -1.70 7.25
N GLY A 204 3.91 -1.87 6.35
CA GLY A 204 3.74 -1.61 4.91
C GLY A 204 2.73 -2.54 4.24
N ILE A 205 2.95 -3.87 4.27
CA ILE A 205 2.08 -4.86 3.60
C ILE A 205 0.70 -4.90 4.26
N THR A 206 0.64 -4.89 5.58
CA THR A 206 -0.62 -4.90 6.35
C THR A 206 -1.51 -3.73 5.96
N ASN A 207 -0.95 -2.53 5.83
CA ASN A 207 -1.71 -1.35 5.43
C ASN A 207 -2.20 -1.41 3.99
N VAL A 208 -1.41 -1.97 3.07
CA VAL A 208 -1.87 -2.21 1.69
C VAL A 208 -3.07 -3.13 1.68
N VAL A 209 -3.02 -4.24 2.43
CA VAL A 209 -4.13 -5.21 2.52
C VAL A 209 -5.38 -4.57 3.12
N LEU A 210 -5.26 -3.81 4.20
CA LEU A 210 -6.37 -3.12 4.83
C LEU A 210 -7.03 -2.11 3.89
N ARG A 211 -6.23 -1.31 3.18
CA ARG A 211 -6.73 -0.34 2.20
C ARG A 211 -7.41 -1.01 1.02
N LEU A 212 -6.83 -2.09 0.51
CA LEU A 212 -7.44 -2.86 -0.57
C LEU A 212 -8.81 -3.40 -0.16
N ARG A 213 -8.94 -3.97 1.04
CA ARG A 213 -10.22 -4.45 1.57
C ARG A 213 -11.25 -3.33 1.76
N GLN A 214 -10.80 -2.14 2.14
CA GLN A 214 -11.69 -0.99 2.31
C GLN A 214 -12.28 -0.50 0.98
N ILE A 215 -11.47 -0.50 -0.10
CA ILE A 215 -11.89 -0.01 -1.43
C ILE A 215 -12.50 -1.15 -2.25
N PHE A 216 -11.96 -2.35 -2.12
CA PHE A 216 -12.38 -3.57 -2.81
C PHE A 216 -12.68 -4.67 -1.78
N PRO A 217 -13.90 -4.70 -1.18
CA PRO A 217 -14.25 -5.66 -0.11
C PRO A 217 -14.07 -7.13 -0.50
N ASP A 218 -14.20 -7.44 -1.79
CA ASP A 218 -14.04 -8.80 -2.34
C ASP A 218 -12.59 -9.15 -2.72
N ALA A 219 -11.61 -8.30 -2.37
CA ALA A 219 -10.20 -8.58 -2.64
C ALA A 219 -9.72 -9.76 -1.80
N ALA A 220 -9.08 -10.73 -2.46
CA ALA A 220 -8.47 -11.88 -1.84
C ALA A 220 -6.95 -11.83 -1.97
N PHE A 221 -6.24 -12.28 -0.95
CA PHE A 221 -4.78 -12.28 -0.88
C PHE A 221 -4.28 -13.69 -0.59
N THR A 222 -3.17 -14.03 -1.22
CA THR A 222 -2.44 -15.27 -0.96
C THR A 222 -0.96 -14.93 -0.87
N PHE A 223 -0.32 -15.37 0.19
CA PHE A 223 1.12 -15.24 0.40
C PHE A 223 1.74 -16.64 0.44
N CYS A 224 2.85 -16.84 -0.28
CA CYS A 224 3.55 -18.14 -0.39
C CYS A 224 5.07 -17.93 -0.36
#